data_5885ed170dec44b7e03ad127a9b1a3d8
#
_entry.id   5885ed170dec44b7e03ad127a9b1a3d8
#
_cell.length_a   1.000
_cell.length_b   1.000
_cell.length_c   1.000
_cell.angle_alpha   90.00
_cell.angle_beta   90.00
_cell.angle_gamma   90.00
#
_symmetry.space_group_name_H-M   'P 1'
#
loop_
_entity.id
_entity.type
_entity.pdbx_description
1 polymer ?
#
loop_
_entity_poly.entity_id
_entity_poly.type
_entity_poly.pdbx_seq_one_letter_code
_entity_poly.pdbx_strand_id
1 'polypeptide(L)'
;MTASRINSKQLGELLLDQKIISREQLEQALRVQRDKGGLIGEILVELEYVKEDDIAQSLTAQYGFPYLSLSHYDVSPEIANIIPCGLARKYLLVPIDKIGSNLTLAMSNPLNMQAIDDVELLSGCSVQAFVTTSSDIKRAIEKYYKNKD
;
A
#
# COMPACT_ATOMS: atom_id res chain seq x y z
N MET A 1 -9.01 -18.11 -7.23
CA MET A 1 -9.26 -16.70 -6.94
C MET A 1 -7.99 -16.06 -6.45
N THR A 2 -7.57 -14.98 -7.06
CA THR A 2 -6.33 -14.33 -6.69
C THR A 2 -6.56 -13.28 -5.60
N ALA A 3 -5.63 -13.21 -4.64
CA ALA A 3 -5.72 -12.24 -3.55
C ALA A 3 -5.68 -10.81 -4.08
N SER A 4 -4.86 -10.54 -5.10
CA SER A 4 -4.73 -9.20 -5.66
C SER A 4 -6.04 -8.70 -6.27
N ARG A 5 -6.78 -9.58 -6.95
CA ARG A 5 -8.07 -9.23 -7.53
C ARG A 5 -9.07 -8.88 -6.44
N ILE A 6 -9.10 -9.68 -5.37
CA ILE A 6 -9.98 -9.44 -4.23
C ILE A 6 -9.64 -8.09 -3.59
N ASN A 7 -8.36 -7.80 -3.43
CA ASN A 7 -7.92 -6.58 -2.76
C ASN A 7 -8.29 -5.33 -3.54
N SER A 8 -8.14 -5.35 -4.86
CA SER A 8 -8.56 -4.21 -5.69
C SER A 8 -10.06 -3.98 -5.53
N LYS A 9 -10.82 -5.07 -5.52
CA LYS A 9 -12.26 -4.99 -5.36
C LYS A 9 -12.62 -4.50 -3.97
N GLN A 10 -11.91 -4.97 -2.94
CA GLN A 10 -12.19 -4.56 -1.57
C GLN A 10 -11.98 -3.07 -1.36
N LEU A 11 -10.87 -2.52 -1.82
CA LEU A 11 -10.64 -1.08 -1.68
C LEU A 11 -11.65 -0.29 -2.47
N GLY A 12 -11.92 -0.68 -3.71
CA GLY A 12 -12.90 -0.01 -4.54
C GLY A 12 -14.28 -0.03 -3.93
N GLU A 13 -14.71 -1.18 -3.44
CA GLU A 13 -16.02 -1.32 -2.81
C GLU A 13 -16.11 -0.49 -1.52
N LEU A 14 -15.03 -0.43 -0.75
CA LEU A 14 -15.00 0.39 0.46
C LEU A 14 -15.25 1.86 0.13
N LEU A 15 -14.54 2.38 -0.86
CA LEU A 15 -14.67 3.78 -1.26
C LEU A 15 -16.05 4.04 -1.86
N LEU A 16 -16.59 3.07 -2.60
CA LEU A 16 -17.94 3.16 -3.14
C LEU A 16 -18.98 3.19 -2.04
N ASP A 17 -18.86 2.29 -1.07
CA ASP A 17 -19.80 2.22 0.06
C ASP A 17 -19.80 3.50 0.88
N GLN A 18 -18.64 4.14 1.00
CA GLN A 18 -18.53 5.41 1.72
C GLN A 18 -18.87 6.62 0.87
N LYS A 19 -19.28 6.38 -0.37
CA LYS A 19 -19.70 7.43 -1.31
C LYS A 19 -18.58 8.42 -1.63
N ILE A 20 -17.35 7.97 -1.52
CA ILE A 20 -16.18 8.77 -1.90
C ILE A 20 -16.03 8.77 -3.41
N ILE A 21 -16.33 7.62 -4.05
CA ILE A 21 -16.33 7.50 -5.50
C ILE A 21 -17.68 6.95 -5.95
N SER A 22 -18.01 7.19 -7.22
CA SER A 22 -19.19 6.61 -7.84
C SER A 22 -18.85 5.28 -8.48
N ARG A 23 -19.89 4.50 -8.81
CA ARG A 23 -19.70 3.23 -9.51
C ARG A 23 -19.03 3.45 -10.87
N GLU A 24 -19.40 4.50 -11.57
CA GLU A 24 -18.81 4.80 -12.88
C GLU A 24 -17.33 5.10 -12.74
N GLN A 25 -16.94 5.85 -11.71
CA GLN A 25 -15.54 6.15 -11.44
C GLN A 25 -14.76 4.89 -11.13
N LEU A 26 -15.33 4.00 -10.32
CA LEU A 26 -14.68 2.74 -10.00
C LEU A 26 -14.50 1.88 -11.25
N GLU A 27 -15.54 1.78 -12.08
CA GLU A 27 -15.46 0.97 -13.30
C GLU A 27 -14.41 1.50 -14.25
N GLN A 28 -14.32 2.82 -14.38
CA GLN A 28 -13.28 3.41 -15.20
C GLN A 28 -11.89 3.10 -14.69
N ALA A 29 -11.69 3.21 -13.38
CA ALA A 29 -10.40 2.90 -12.78
C ALA A 29 -10.02 1.44 -12.97
N LEU A 30 -11.00 0.53 -12.86
CA LEU A 30 -10.77 -0.89 -13.09
C LEU A 30 -10.40 -1.18 -14.55
N ARG A 31 -10.99 -0.44 -15.50
CA ARG A 31 -10.60 -0.58 -16.90
C ARG A 31 -9.15 -0.14 -17.13
N VAL A 32 -8.76 0.98 -16.51
CA VAL A 32 -7.37 1.44 -16.61
C VAL A 32 -6.43 0.39 -16.02
N GLN A 33 -6.81 -0.20 -14.89
CA GLN A 33 -5.99 -1.23 -14.26
C GLN A 33 -5.82 -2.47 -15.17
N ARG A 34 -6.89 -2.88 -15.85
CA ARG A 34 -6.80 -4.00 -16.78
C ARG A 34 -5.88 -3.69 -17.96
N ASP A 35 -5.91 -2.46 -18.46
CA ASP A 35 -5.15 -2.07 -19.63
C ASP A 35 -3.69 -1.81 -19.33
N LYS A 36 -3.41 -1.14 -18.22
CA LYS A 36 -2.07 -0.65 -17.91
C LYS A 36 -1.44 -1.29 -16.67
N GLY A 37 -2.23 -2.03 -15.91
CA GLY A 37 -1.76 -2.56 -14.63
C GLY A 37 -1.73 -1.48 -13.57
N GLY A 38 -1.12 -1.82 -12.44
CA GLY A 38 -0.96 -0.88 -11.33
C GLY A 38 -1.94 -1.12 -10.21
N LEU A 39 -1.83 -0.29 -9.19
CA LEU A 39 -2.64 -0.40 -7.98
C LEU A 39 -3.89 0.46 -8.12
N ILE A 40 -5.04 -0.08 -7.73
CA ILE A 40 -6.32 0.61 -7.90
C ILE A 40 -6.37 1.94 -7.17
N GLY A 41 -5.80 2.00 -5.96
CA GLY A 41 -5.76 3.25 -5.21
C GLY A 41 -4.97 4.35 -5.92
N GLU A 42 -3.82 3.98 -6.48
CA GLU A 42 -3.01 4.91 -7.26
C GLU A 42 -3.73 5.42 -8.49
N ILE A 43 -4.43 4.52 -9.18
CA ILE A 43 -5.17 4.88 -10.39
C ILE A 43 -6.29 5.86 -10.05
N LEU A 44 -7.02 5.59 -8.96
CA LEU A 44 -8.11 6.48 -8.54
C LEU A 44 -7.58 7.87 -8.19
N VAL A 45 -6.42 7.96 -7.55
CA VAL A 45 -5.80 9.24 -7.21
C VAL A 45 -5.34 9.96 -8.48
N GLU A 46 -4.71 9.24 -9.41
CA GLU A 46 -4.26 9.84 -10.67
C GLU A 46 -5.42 10.37 -11.51
N LEU A 47 -6.56 9.68 -11.48
CA LEU A 47 -7.76 10.14 -12.17
C LEU A 47 -8.47 11.27 -11.41
N GLU A 48 -7.94 11.65 -10.26
CA GLU A 48 -8.48 12.71 -9.40
C GLU A 48 -9.89 12.41 -8.89
N TYR A 49 -10.21 11.14 -8.72
CA TYR A 49 -11.50 10.71 -8.18
C TYR A 49 -11.48 10.64 -6.66
N VAL A 50 -10.31 10.55 -6.07
CA VAL A 50 -10.14 10.44 -4.61
C VAL A 50 -8.77 10.99 -4.23
N LYS A 51 -8.67 11.47 -3.00
CA LYS A 51 -7.38 11.90 -2.46
C LYS A 51 -6.76 10.76 -1.66
N GLU A 52 -5.42 10.71 -1.65
CA GLU A 52 -4.74 9.65 -0.93
C GLU A 52 -5.04 9.67 0.56
N ASP A 53 -5.28 10.86 1.14
CA ASP A 53 -5.67 10.97 2.55
C ASP A 53 -7.02 10.33 2.80
N ASP A 54 -7.94 10.44 1.85
CA ASP A 54 -9.26 9.82 1.98
C ASP A 54 -9.16 8.30 2.00
N ILE A 55 -8.26 7.75 1.20
CA ILE A 55 -8.02 6.31 1.18
C ILE A 55 -7.48 5.86 2.55
N ALA A 56 -6.48 6.57 3.07
CA ALA A 56 -5.87 6.21 4.35
C ALA A 56 -6.89 6.29 5.48
N GLN A 57 -7.69 7.35 5.51
CA GLN A 57 -8.72 7.52 6.54
C GLN A 57 -9.80 6.45 6.47
N SER A 58 -10.20 6.06 5.25
CA SER A 58 -11.20 5.02 5.08
C SER A 58 -10.70 3.67 5.60
N LEU A 59 -9.46 3.34 5.32
CA LEU A 59 -8.87 2.08 5.78
C LEU A 59 -8.74 2.06 7.30
N THR A 60 -8.32 3.17 7.89
CA THR A 60 -8.22 3.28 9.34
C THR A 60 -9.61 3.16 9.99
N ALA A 61 -10.60 3.87 9.47
CA ALA A 61 -11.92 3.91 10.07
C ALA A 61 -12.64 2.57 9.97
N GLN A 62 -12.53 1.88 8.83
CA GLN A 62 -13.30 0.67 8.60
C GLN A 62 -12.61 -0.60 9.07
N TYR A 63 -11.29 -0.64 9.02
CA TYR A 63 -10.55 -1.86 9.31
C TYR A 63 -9.63 -1.74 10.51
N GLY A 64 -9.52 -0.55 11.09
CA GLY A 64 -8.72 -0.37 12.29
C GLY A 64 -7.22 -0.38 12.08
N PHE A 65 -6.74 -0.27 10.84
CA PHE A 65 -5.31 -0.16 10.62
C PHE A 65 -4.78 1.14 11.20
N PRO A 66 -3.72 1.10 12.01
CA PRO A 66 -3.16 2.34 12.53
C PRO A 66 -2.48 3.14 11.42
N TYR A 67 -2.60 4.45 11.49
CA TYR A 67 -1.96 5.35 10.56
C TYR A 67 -0.54 5.67 11.03
N LEU A 68 0.40 5.69 10.09
CA LEU A 68 1.79 5.98 10.39
C LEU A 68 2.29 7.09 9.47
N SER A 69 2.83 8.16 10.08
CA SER A 69 3.46 9.23 9.30
C SER A 69 4.93 8.91 9.12
N LEU A 70 5.33 8.58 7.89
CA LEU A 70 6.70 8.15 7.61
C LEU A 70 7.72 9.27 7.75
N SER A 71 7.29 10.53 7.69
CA SER A 71 8.21 11.65 7.80
C SER A 71 8.90 11.72 9.15
N HIS A 72 8.35 11.04 10.17
CA HIS A 72 8.91 11.01 11.51
C HIS A 72 9.77 9.78 11.79
N TYR A 73 10.02 8.96 10.80
CA TYR A 73 10.76 7.72 10.98
C TYR A 73 12.05 7.72 10.18
N ASP A 74 13.10 7.23 10.83
CA ASP A 74 14.35 6.91 10.15
C ASP A 74 14.50 5.41 10.13
N VAL A 75 14.55 4.84 8.94
CA VAL A 75 14.68 3.40 8.77
C VAL A 75 16.15 3.08 8.52
N SER A 76 16.71 2.17 9.32
CA SER A 76 18.11 1.77 9.13
C SER A 76 18.27 1.04 7.80
N PRO A 77 19.48 1.07 7.21
CA PRO A 77 19.72 0.32 5.98
C PRO A 77 19.46 -1.18 6.11
N GLU A 78 19.70 -1.76 7.29
CA GLU A 78 19.44 -3.17 7.52
C GLU A 78 17.95 -3.48 7.37
N ILE A 79 17.10 -2.63 7.92
CA ILE A 79 15.66 -2.82 7.82
C ILE A 79 15.18 -2.57 6.39
N ALA A 80 15.65 -1.47 5.77
CA ALA A 80 15.25 -1.16 4.39
C ALA A 80 15.59 -2.30 3.44
N ASN A 81 16.73 -2.94 3.64
CA ASN A 81 17.18 -4.01 2.73
C ASN A 81 16.47 -5.34 2.93
N ILE A 82 15.60 -5.48 3.92
CA ILE A 82 14.81 -6.70 4.08
C ILE A 82 13.92 -6.92 2.86
N ILE A 83 13.42 -5.84 2.27
CA ILE A 83 12.54 -5.90 1.10
C ILE A 83 13.25 -5.29 -0.10
N PRO A 84 13.32 -5.99 -1.24
CA PRO A 84 13.92 -5.43 -2.45
C PRO A 84 13.17 -4.19 -2.92
N CYS A 85 13.90 -3.25 -3.50
CA CYS A 85 13.34 -2.02 -4.02
C CYS A 85 12.20 -2.28 -5.02
N GLY A 86 12.36 -3.25 -5.90
CA GLY A 86 11.34 -3.59 -6.88
C GLY A 86 10.01 -3.97 -6.25
N LEU A 87 10.07 -4.75 -5.18
CA LEU A 87 8.87 -5.16 -4.46
C LEU A 87 8.22 -3.97 -3.75
N ALA A 88 9.05 -3.13 -3.13
CA ALA A 88 8.56 -1.93 -2.46
C ALA A 88 7.83 -1.01 -3.43
N ARG A 89 8.37 -0.84 -4.63
CA ARG A 89 7.74 0.00 -5.66
C ARG A 89 6.47 -0.63 -6.23
N LYS A 90 6.50 -1.95 -6.42
CA LYS A 90 5.37 -2.67 -7.01
C LYS A 90 4.11 -2.54 -6.15
N TYR A 91 4.26 -2.70 -4.86
CA TYR A 91 3.13 -2.73 -3.94
C TYR A 91 2.97 -1.45 -3.14
N LEU A 92 3.88 -0.50 -3.26
CA LEU A 92 3.91 0.72 -2.44
C LEU A 92 3.89 0.38 -0.96
N LEU A 93 5.01 -0.13 -0.50
CA LEU A 93 5.23 -0.47 0.90
C LEU A 93 6.69 -0.28 1.26
N VAL A 94 6.95 -0.05 2.54
CA VAL A 94 8.33 0.00 3.06
C VAL A 94 8.37 -0.64 4.43
N PRO A 95 9.46 -1.39 4.75
CA PRO A 95 9.63 -1.90 6.10
C PRO A 95 10.08 -0.79 7.04
N ILE A 96 9.55 -0.78 8.25
CA ILE A 96 9.83 0.27 9.22
C ILE A 96 10.71 -0.25 10.36
N ASP A 97 10.40 -1.43 10.86
CA ASP A 97 11.10 -1.99 12.01
C ASP A 97 10.94 -3.50 12.02
N LYS A 98 11.84 -4.16 12.71
CA LYS A 98 11.79 -5.61 12.89
C LYS A 98 12.16 -5.94 14.32
N ILE A 99 11.27 -6.63 15.01
CA ILE A 99 11.49 -7.09 16.38
C ILE A 99 11.28 -8.60 16.37
N GLY A 100 12.39 -9.35 16.56
CA GLY A 100 12.33 -10.80 16.44
C GLY A 100 11.90 -11.20 15.03
N SER A 101 10.82 -11.95 14.92
CA SER A 101 10.26 -12.36 13.63
C SER A 101 9.03 -11.55 13.23
N ASN A 102 8.84 -10.37 13.85
CA ASN A 102 7.73 -9.49 13.53
C ASN A 102 8.24 -8.29 12.76
N LEU A 103 7.71 -8.09 11.57
CA LEU A 103 8.09 -6.99 10.69
C LEU A 103 6.96 -5.97 10.64
N THR A 104 7.28 -4.73 11.00
CA THR A 104 6.34 -3.61 10.87
C THR A 104 6.49 -3.04 9.46
N LEU A 105 5.37 -2.95 8.76
CA LEU A 105 5.33 -2.58 7.36
C LEU A 105 4.37 -1.43 7.16
N ALA A 106 4.81 -0.37 6.50
CA ALA A 106 3.93 0.73 6.10
C ALA A 106 3.46 0.47 4.67
N MET A 107 2.16 0.55 4.44
CA MET A 107 1.55 0.23 3.15
C MET A 107 0.52 1.28 2.76
N SER A 108 0.39 1.51 1.47
CA SER A 108 -0.69 2.35 0.98
C SER A 108 -2.04 1.63 1.04
N ASN A 109 -2.03 0.31 0.93
CA ASN A 109 -3.26 -0.49 0.99
C ASN A 109 -3.02 -1.80 1.75
N PRO A 110 -3.21 -1.81 3.07
CA PRO A 110 -3.03 -3.02 3.87
C PRO A 110 -4.01 -4.15 3.56
N LEU A 111 -5.04 -3.89 2.76
CA LEU A 111 -5.95 -4.94 2.31
C LEU A 111 -5.31 -5.83 1.25
N ASN A 112 -4.15 -5.44 0.71
CA ASN A 112 -3.49 -6.21 -0.33
C ASN A 112 -2.79 -7.43 0.28
N MET A 113 -3.51 -8.52 0.38
CA MET A 113 -2.99 -9.75 0.98
C MET A 113 -1.88 -10.38 0.14
N GLN A 114 -1.89 -10.18 -1.18
CA GLN A 114 -0.83 -10.69 -2.02
C GLN A 114 0.52 -10.04 -1.63
N ALA A 115 0.48 -8.74 -1.38
CA ALA A 115 1.69 -8.02 -0.96
C ALA A 115 2.18 -8.53 0.40
N ILE A 116 1.27 -8.71 1.35
CA ILE A 116 1.64 -9.20 2.68
C ILE A 116 2.22 -10.61 2.59
N ASP A 117 1.57 -11.49 1.83
CA ASP A 117 2.04 -12.86 1.65
C ASP A 117 3.44 -12.89 1.02
N ASP A 118 3.66 -12.06 0.01
CA ASP A 118 4.96 -12.00 -0.65
C ASP A 118 6.05 -11.52 0.30
N VAL A 119 5.73 -10.52 1.13
CA VAL A 119 6.69 -10.01 2.11
C VAL A 119 6.98 -11.05 3.19
N GLU A 120 5.95 -11.71 3.68
CA GLU A 120 6.15 -12.75 4.71
C GLU A 120 6.97 -13.91 4.19
N LEU A 121 6.71 -14.33 2.98
CA LEU A 121 7.46 -15.42 2.36
C LEU A 121 8.93 -15.04 2.15
N LEU A 122 9.17 -13.83 1.66
CA LEU A 122 10.51 -13.36 1.37
C LEU A 122 11.33 -13.12 2.64
N SER A 123 10.72 -12.52 3.65
CA SER A 123 11.42 -12.11 4.87
C SER A 123 11.47 -13.19 5.95
N GLY A 124 10.57 -14.16 5.88
CA GLY A 124 10.40 -15.13 6.95
C GLY A 124 9.79 -14.55 8.20
N CYS A 125 9.18 -13.37 8.11
CA CYS A 125 8.62 -12.66 9.25
C CYS A 125 7.10 -12.63 9.16
N SER A 126 6.45 -12.46 10.32
CA SER A 126 5.04 -12.08 10.35
C SER A 126 4.94 -10.59 10.16
N VAL A 127 4.01 -10.14 9.35
CA VAL A 127 3.86 -8.72 9.02
C VAL A 127 2.76 -8.10 9.88
N GLN A 128 3.08 -6.93 10.45
CA GLN A 128 2.09 -6.06 11.06
C GLN A 128 2.00 -4.81 10.19
N ALA A 129 0.84 -4.61 9.56
CA ALA A 129 0.67 -3.55 8.58
C ALA A 129 0.14 -2.28 9.21
N PHE A 130 0.72 -1.16 8.80
CA PHE A 130 0.24 0.19 9.09
C PHE A 130 -0.12 0.84 7.77
N VAL A 131 -1.07 1.75 7.79
CA VAL A 131 -1.47 2.47 6.58
C VAL A 131 -0.79 3.84 6.55
N THR A 132 -0.37 4.25 5.36
CA THR A 132 0.14 5.60 5.14
C THR A 132 -0.23 6.03 3.72
N THR A 133 0.09 7.27 3.35
CA THR A 133 -0.24 7.74 2.01
C THR A 133 0.76 7.25 0.99
N SER A 134 0.31 7.14 -0.26
CA SER A 134 1.19 6.75 -1.37
C SER A 134 2.37 7.70 -1.51
N SER A 135 2.13 9.00 -1.35
CA SER A 135 3.20 10.00 -1.46
C SER A 135 4.28 9.80 -0.42
N ASP A 136 3.89 9.51 0.82
CA ASP A 136 4.85 9.24 1.89
C ASP A 136 5.70 8.02 1.58
N ILE A 137 5.07 6.98 1.05
CA ILE A 137 5.79 5.76 0.69
C ILE A 137 6.78 6.03 -0.45
N LYS A 138 6.34 6.75 -1.48
CA LYS A 138 7.22 7.09 -2.60
C LYS A 138 8.44 7.88 -2.13
N ARG A 139 8.23 8.85 -1.25
CA ARG A 139 9.35 9.61 -0.68
C ARG A 139 10.28 8.71 0.13
N ALA A 140 9.71 7.80 0.91
CA ALA A 140 10.51 6.86 1.70
C ALA A 140 11.34 5.94 0.80
N ILE A 141 10.73 5.43 -0.28
CA ILE A 141 11.45 4.59 -1.23
C ILE A 141 12.62 5.34 -1.84
N GLU A 142 12.41 6.59 -2.26
CA GLU A 142 13.49 7.41 -2.80
C GLU A 142 14.60 7.62 -1.77
N LYS A 143 14.22 7.83 -0.51
CA LYS A 143 15.19 8.07 0.55
C LYS A 143 15.99 6.83 0.92
N TYR A 144 15.31 5.69 1.08
CA TYR A 144 15.94 4.49 1.63
C TYR A 144 16.53 3.57 0.57
N TYR A 145 16.05 3.66 -0.67
CA TYR A 145 16.55 2.84 -1.77
C TYR A 145 17.33 3.65 -2.80
N LYS A 146 17.83 4.78 -2.37
CA LYS A 146 18.64 5.64 -3.20
C LYS A 146 19.82 4.83 -3.73
N ASN A 147 20.10 4.87 -5.00
CA ASN A 147 21.15 4.13 -5.67
C ASN A 147 20.86 2.63 -5.86
N LYS A 148 19.62 2.20 -5.66
CA LYS A 148 19.19 0.83 -5.91
C LYS A 148 18.02 0.81 -6.88
N ASP A 149 18.08 -0.05 -7.85
CA ASP A 149 17.02 -0.19 -8.85
C ASP A 149 16.43 -1.58 -8.86
#